data_94b09c7fbc8ba3fa4187e25ed56afb23
#
_entry.id   94b09c7fbc8ba3fa4187e25ed56afb23
#
_cell.length_a   1.000
_cell.length_b   1.000
_cell.length_c   1.000
_cell.angle_alpha   90.00
_cell.angle_beta   90.00
_cell.angle_gamma   90.00
#
_symmetry.space_group_name_H-M   'P 1'
#
loop_
_entity.id
_entity.type
_entity.pdbx_description
1 polymer ?
#
loop_
_entity_poly.entity_id
_entity_poly.type
_entity_poly.pdbx_seq_one_letter_code
_entity_poly.pdbx_strand_id
1 'polypeptide(L)'
;MGKHLPTADPLLRLQASITARDDRLLDWLYDHAVLTTDQIAAALFPSLDFTQRRLRRLTALRAVDRFRPNKADGGSYPYHYVLDQLGYDHVHAQRGLPRGRRDQARRRKHSLTNRPDLPHLLGGNQVFIDLAAHARTHPEGDLVRWQPASAYHEPGTLYRKGADPHIIIAGATGFPRPDGAGVWTERGRSVPFFLEYDTGGEHLQVLIDKVIKYERLYTMSTWAWPVLFHLPSARREANLHHRLAGTGLETVIATTTAELRTALAASPAHQVWQLPGRAGRHRLIDLPYTDTHHDEDYPSHDQPAPDERAPDEVRRDTRRVRRP
;
A
#
# COMPACT_ATOMS: atom_id res chain seq x y z
N MET A 1 38.62 31.18 24.72
CA MET A 1 38.45 30.39 23.50
C MET A 1 37.54 29.21 23.84
N GLY A 2 36.22 29.42 23.72
CA GLY A 2 35.25 28.33 23.97
C GLY A 2 35.31 27.31 22.83
N LYS A 3 35.67 26.06 23.15
CA LYS A 3 35.56 24.93 22.23
C LYS A 3 34.07 24.77 21.89
N HIS A 4 33.63 25.17 20.69
CA HIS A 4 32.39 24.70 20.11
C HIS A 4 32.46 23.18 20.00
N LEU A 5 31.78 22.48 20.92
CA LEU A 5 31.50 21.06 20.74
C LEU A 5 30.76 20.92 19.41
N PRO A 6 31.20 20.02 18.53
CA PRO A 6 30.51 19.81 17.25
C PRO A 6 29.06 19.49 17.57
N THR A 7 28.14 20.26 17.00
CA THR A 7 26.69 20.01 17.11
C THR A 7 26.46 18.60 16.56
N ALA A 8 26.05 17.68 17.42
CA ALA A 8 25.83 16.29 17.00
C ALA A 8 24.95 16.24 15.76
N ASP A 9 25.34 15.47 14.77
CA ASP A 9 24.62 15.31 13.49
C ASP A 9 23.13 15.08 13.80
N PRO A 10 22.21 15.86 13.19
CA PRO A 10 20.78 15.71 13.39
C PRO A 10 20.27 14.29 13.13
N LEU A 11 20.86 13.57 12.17
CA LEU A 11 20.51 12.19 11.86
C LEU A 11 20.90 11.24 13.01
N LEU A 12 22.10 11.40 13.58
CA LEU A 12 22.52 10.60 14.75
C LEU A 12 21.64 10.86 15.97
N ARG A 13 21.21 12.12 16.18
CA ARG A 13 20.25 12.46 17.25
C ARG A 13 18.87 11.82 17.02
N LEU A 14 18.40 11.79 15.79
CA LEU A 14 17.17 11.10 15.45
C LEU A 14 17.33 9.60 15.76
N GLN A 15 18.36 8.94 15.24
CA GLN A 15 18.62 7.52 15.43
C GLN A 15 18.69 7.12 16.92
N ALA A 16 19.31 7.95 17.75
CA ALA A 16 19.38 7.73 19.22
C ALA A 16 18.03 7.92 19.94
N SER A 17 17.02 8.51 19.28
CA SER A 17 15.75 8.93 19.89
C SER A 17 14.56 8.09 19.48
N ILE A 18 14.67 7.30 18.39
CA ILE A 18 13.59 6.52 17.81
C ILE A 18 13.57 5.09 18.38
N THR A 19 12.43 4.47 18.30
CA THR A 19 12.16 3.09 18.73
C THR A 19 11.82 2.23 17.52
N ALA A 20 11.83 0.92 17.65
CA ALA A 20 11.43 0.00 16.57
C ALA A 20 10.02 0.28 16.00
N ARG A 21 9.10 0.85 16.82
CA ARG A 21 7.78 1.28 16.31
C ARG A 21 7.86 2.53 15.44
N ASP A 22 8.76 3.44 15.78
CA ASP A 22 8.99 4.64 14.99
C ASP A 22 9.67 4.28 13.68
N ASP A 23 10.66 3.37 13.69
CA ASP A 23 11.29 2.84 12.49
C ASP A 23 10.23 2.25 11.55
N ARG A 24 9.35 1.38 12.06
CA ARG A 24 8.23 0.83 11.27
C ARG A 24 7.30 1.91 10.73
N LEU A 25 7.00 2.95 11.51
CA LEU A 25 6.21 4.08 11.06
C LEU A 25 6.91 4.83 9.90
N LEU A 26 8.22 5.09 10.03
CA LEU A 26 8.98 5.81 9.00
C LEU A 26 9.06 4.99 7.71
N ASP A 27 9.28 3.67 7.80
CA ASP A 27 9.24 2.77 6.66
C ASP A 27 7.86 2.77 5.97
N TRP A 28 6.77 2.69 6.74
CA TRP A 28 5.42 2.76 6.17
C TRP A 28 5.12 4.11 5.52
N LEU A 29 5.57 5.22 6.09
CA LEU A 29 5.41 6.54 5.48
C LEU A 29 6.27 6.70 4.20
N TYR A 30 7.41 6.04 4.14
CA TYR A 30 8.24 6.00 2.94
C TYR A 30 7.52 5.27 1.80
N ASP A 31 7.06 4.05 2.07
CA ASP A 31 6.46 3.15 1.06
C ASP A 31 5.03 3.57 0.69
N HIS A 32 4.21 3.94 1.67
CA HIS A 32 2.77 4.19 1.49
C HIS A 32 2.40 5.67 1.54
N ALA A 33 3.38 6.54 1.56
CA ALA A 33 3.31 7.99 1.41
C ALA A 33 2.68 8.75 2.58
N VAL A 34 1.50 8.37 3.06
CA VAL A 34 0.73 9.13 4.04
C VAL A 34 -0.12 8.21 4.91
N LEU A 35 -0.17 8.52 6.20
CA LEU A 35 -1.07 7.88 7.17
C LEU A 35 -1.71 8.94 8.06
N THR A 36 -2.95 8.72 8.46
CA THR A 36 -3.63 9.60 9.42
C THR A 36 -3.22 9.29 10.86
N THR A 37 -3.48 10.25 11.77
CA THR A 37 -3.28 10.02 13.23
C THR A 37 -3.96 8.75 13.71
N ASP A 38 -5.21 8.53 13.26
CA ASP A 38 -6.03 7.40 13.70
C ASP A 38 -5.49 6.06 13.16
N GLN A 39 -5.05 6.04 11.90
CA GLN A 39 -4.39 4.88 11.28
C GLN A 39 -3.12 4.49 12.04
N ILE A 40 -2.26 5.47 12.33
CA ILE A 40 -1.02 5.26 13.08
C ILE A 40 -1.32 4.75 14.50
N ALA A 41 -2.32 5.33 15.15
CA ALA A 41 -2.73 4.90 16.49
C ALA A 41 -3.23 3.45 16.49
N ALA A 42 -4.11 3.10 15.55
CA ALA A 42 -4.69 1.77 15.45
C ALA A 42 -3.62 0.69 15.26
N ALA A 43 -2.66 0.91 14.37
CA ALA A 43 -1.69 -0.10 13.99
C ALA A 43 -0.48 -0.20 14.94
N LEU A 44 0.01 0.92 15.48
CA LEU A 44 1.33 0.94 16.10
C LEU A 44 1.36 1.28 17.60
N PHE A 45 0.36 2.01 18.11
CA PHE A 45 0.45 2.56 19.46
C PHE A 45 -0.72 2.15 20.38
N PRO A 46 -0.53 2.15 21.70
CA PRO A 46 -1.55 1.64 22.63
C PRO A 46 -2.78 2.54 22.75
N SER A 47 -2.65 3.84 22.47
CA SER A 47 -3.77 4.80 22.55
C SER A 47 -3.54 6.01 21.64
N LEU A 48 -4.63 6.71 21.32
CA LEU A 48 -4.57 7.93 20.52
C LEU A 48 -3.75 9.04 21.19
N ASP A 49 -3.92 9.22 22.50
CA ASP A 49 -3.17 10.24 23.25
C ASP A 49 -1.66 9.96 23.26
N PHE A 50 -1.26 8.70 23.47
CA PHE A 50 0.15 8.31 23.35
C PHE A 50 0.68 8.59 21.95
N THR A 51 -0.08 8.23 20.91
CA THR A 51 0.27 8.47 19.51
C THR A 51 0.47 9.95 19.24
N GLN A 52 -0.45 10.80 19.66
CA GLN A 52 -0.36 12.24 19.44
C GLN A 52 0.89 12.85 20.13
N ARG A 53 1.21 12.42 21.34
CA ARG A 53 2.45 12.85 22.04
C ARG A 53 3.69 12.39 21.28
N ARG A 54 3.71 11.12 20.82
CA ARG A 54 4.86 10.59 20.08
C ARG A 54 5.04 11.30 18.73
N LEU A 55 3.97 11.49 17.98
CA LEU A 55 3.99 12.18 16.70
C LEU A 55 4.44 13.64 16.83
N ARG A 56 4.04 14.36 17.89
CA ARG A 56 4.57 15.71 18.19
C ARG A 56 6.09 15.69 18.36
N ARG A 57 6.63 14.68 19.08
CA ARG A 57 8.06 14.53 19.27
C ARG A 57 8.78 14.21 17.95
N LEU A 58 8.25 13.29 17.13
CA LEU A 58 8.82 12.97 15.82
C LEU A 58 8.79 14.16 14.85
N THR A 59 7.74 15.00 14.92
CA THR A 59 7.67 16.24 14.16
C THR A 59 8.73 17.25 14.62
N ALA A 60 8.94 17.40 15.93
CA ALA A 60 9.98 18.26 16.47
C ALA A 60 11.40 17.79 16.09
N LEU A 61 11.61 16.50 15.92
CA LEU A 61 12.84 15.87 15.42
C LEU A 61 12.97 15.95 13.89
N ARG A 62 11.98 16.47 13.18
CA ARG A 62 11.94 16.51 11.71
C ARG A 62 12.00 15.12 11.03
N ALA A 63 11.58 14.09 11.75
CA ALA A 63 11.40 12.75 11.19
C ALA A 63 10.12 12.66 10.37
N VAL A 64 9.05 13.30 10.85
CA VAL A 64 7.77 13.38 10.15
C VAL A 64 7.29 14.83 10.06
N ASP A 65 6.53 15.15 9.02
CA ASP A 65 5.77 16.38 8.86
C ASP A 65 4.29 16.04 8.74
N ARG A 66 3.42 17.03 8.74
CA ARG A 66 1.97 16.82 8.70
C ARG A 66 1.25 17.92 7.94
N PHE A 67 0.09 17.57 7.43
CA PHE A 67 -0.89 18.54 6.92
C PHE A 67 -2.29 18.14 7.39
N ARG A 68 -3.24 19.05 7.23
CA ARG A 68 -4.61 18.82 7.70
C ARG A 68 -5.59 19.35 6.67
N PRO A 69 -6.25 18.48 5.89
CA PRO A 69 -7.27 18.90 4.96
C PRO A 69 -8.48 19.48 5.70
N ASN A 70 -9.12 20.49 5.12
CA ASN A 70 -10.39 21.02 5.60
C ASN A 70 -11.54 20.16 5.04
N LYS A 71 -12.61 20.05 5.81
CA LYS A 71 -13.87 19.47 5.34
C LYS A 71 -14.71 20.50 4.63
N ALA A 72 -15.43 20.11 3.60
CA ALA A 72 -16.30 21.00 2.83
C ALA A 72 -17.47 21.55 3.66
N ASP A 73 -17.94 20.78 4.64
CA ASP A 73 -19.03 21.09 5.57
C ASP A 73 -18.57 21.77 6.86
N GLY A 74 -17.33 22.18 6.92
CA GLY A 74 -16.69 22.79 8.09
C GLY A 74 -15.90 21.79 8.94
N GLY A 75 -14.96 22.36 9.74
CA GLY A 75 -14.02 21.54 10.52
C GLY A 75 -12.86 20.99 9.69
N SER A 76 -12.14 20.01 10.24
CA SER A 76 -10.97 19.42 9.59
C SER A 76 -10.88 17.93 9.80
N TYR A 77 -10.25 17.26 8.85
CA TYR A 77 -9.89 15.86 8.98
C TYR A 77 -8.81 15.67 10.07
N PRO A 78 -8.54 14.43 10.52
CA PRO A 78 -7.35 14.12 11.31
C PRO A 78 -6.08 14.65 10.63
N TYR A 79 -5.01 14.85 11.39
CA TYR A 79 -3.71 15.13 10.79
C TYR A 79 -3.26 13.97 9.92
N HIS A 80 -2.73 14.28 8.75
CA HIS A 80 -2.10 13.39 7.80
C HIS A 80 -0.59 13.55 7.96
N TYR A 81 0.10 12.46 8.27
CA TYR A 81 1.54 12.45 8.48
C TYR A 81 2.26 11.91 7.26
N VAL A 82 3.39 12.54 6.97
CA VAL A 82 4.30 12.21 5.87
C VAL A 82 5.72 12.25 6.42
N LEU A 83 6.69 11.69 5.70
CA LEU A 83 8.09 11.88 6.08
C LEU A 83 8.51 13.34 5.95
N ASP A 84 9.30 13.84 6.92
CA ASP A 84 10.14 15.04 6.76
C ASP A 84 11.54 14.60 6.31
N GLN A 85 12.41 15.55 6.04
CA GLN A 85 13.71 15.31 5.42
C GLN A 85 14.60 14.36 6.23
N LEU A 86 14.66 14.49 7.56
CA LEU A 86 15.46 13.57 8.38
C LEU A 86 14.85 12.16 8.44
N GLY A 87 13.54 12.02 8.30
CA GLY A 87 12.89 10.72 8.16
C GLY A 87 13.29 10.03 6.85
N TYR A 88 13.31 10.76 5.74
CA TYR A 88 13.85 10.24 4.48
C TYR A 88 15.31 9.83 4.59
N ASP A 89 16.15 10.72 5.12
CA ASP A 89 17.59 10.44 5.28
C ASP A 89 17.82 9.20 6.16
N HIS A 90 16.97 8.99 7.19
CA HIS A 90 17.02 7.83 8.05
C HIS A 90 16.66 6.53 7.32
N VAL A 91 15.51 6.50 6.61
CA VAL A 91 15.08 5.31 5.86
C VAL A 91 16.08 4.98 4.74
N HIS A 92 16.59 6.00 4.04
CA HIS A 92 17.62 5.80 3.03
C HIS A 92 18.90 5.18 3.62
N ALA A 93 19.35 5.66 4.79
CA ALA A 93 20.52 5.10 5.47
C ALA A 93 20.29 3.63 5.89
N GLN A 94 19.10 3.28 6.39
CA GLN A 94 18.75 1.91 6.75
C GLN A 94 18.72 0.96 5.54
N ARG A 95 18.22 1.46 4.40
CA ARG A 95 18.07 0.68 3.16
C ARG A 95 19.33 0.72 2.27
N GLY A 96 20.40 1.40 2.69
CA GLY A 96 21.60 1.56 1.88
C GLY A 96 21.41 2.39 0.61
N LEU A 97 20.35 3.22 0.57
CA LEU A 97 20.03 4.08 -0.56
C LEU A 97 20.87 5.37 -0.53
N PRO A 98 21.15 6.01 -1.69
CA PRO A 98 21.76 7.32 -1.72
C PRO A 98 20.94 8.34 -0.93
N ARG A 99 21.60 9.32 -0.31
CA ARG A 99 20.91 10.39 0.40
C ARG A 99 19.95 11.14 -0.52
N GLY A 100 18.71 11.34 -0.06
CA GLY A 100 17.67 12.01 -0.83
C GLY A 100 17.97 13.49 -1.13
N ARG A 101 17.25 14.09 -2.08
CA ARG A 101 17.37 15.51 -2.42
C ARG A 101 16.93 16.38 -1.24
N ARG A 102 17.56 17.55 -1.07
CA ARG A 102 17.31 18.46 0.08
C ARG A 102 15.85 18.90 0.26
N ASP A 103 15.06 18.93 -0.80
CA ASP A 103 13.69 19.39 -0.82
C ASP A 103 12.67 18.30 -1.12
N GLN A 104 13.08 17.05 -1.11
CA GLN A 104 12.28 15.87 -1.43
C GLN A 104 11.03 15.79 -0.53
N ALA A 105 11.19 15.88 0.78
CA ALA A 105 10.10 15.85 1.73
C ALA A 105 9.05 16.94 1.45
N ARG A 106 9.51 18.17 1.20
CA ARG A 106 8.62 19.30 0.93
C ARG A 106 7.83 19.13 -0.36
N ARG A 107 8.50 18.66 -1.43
CA ARG A 107 7.83 18.38 -2.72
C ARG A 107 6.78 17.28 -2.57
N ARG A 108 7.12 16.18 -1.91
CA ARG A 108 6.19 15.07 -1.70
C ARG A 108 4.98 15.48 -0.85
N LYS A 109 5.19 16.22 0.24
CA LYS A 109 4.10 16.79 1.03
C LYS A 109 3.18 17.68 0.18
N HIS A 110 3.75 18.57 -0.66
CA HIS A 110 2.98 19.43 -1.55
C HIS A 110 2.16 18.62 -2.57
N SER A 111 2.76 17.61 -3.20
CA SER A 111 2.07 16.69 -4.11
C SER A 111 0.91 15.98 -3.42
N LEU A 112 1.12 15.43 -2.23
CA LEU A 112 0.09 14.72 -1.47
C LEU A 112 -1.05 15.63 -1.00
N THR A 113 -0.75 16.87 -0.60
CA THR A 113 -1.77 17.84 -0.14
C THR A 113 -2.75 18.19 -1.27
N ASN A 114 -2.28 18.18 -2.51
CA ASN A 114 -3.07 18.53 -3.70
C ASN A 114 -3.53 17.30 -4.50
N ARG A 115 -3.37 16.12 -3.97
CA ARG A 115 -3.67 14.86 -4.66
C ARG A 115 -5.18 14.58 -4.68
N PRO A 116 -5.83 14.50 -5.87
CA PRO A 116 -7.28 14.29 -5.96
C PRO A 116 -7.72 12.92 -5.44
N ASP A 117 -6.90 11.89 -5.63
CA ASP A 117 -7.14 10.51 -5.23
C ASP A 117 -6.60 10.18 -3.81
N LEU A 118 -6.32 11.22 -2.99
CA LEU A 118 -5.90 11.02 -1.60
C LEU A 118 -6.88 10.16 -0.78
N PRO A 119 -8.21 10.31 -0.91
CA PRO A 119 -9.16 9.42 -0.23
C PRO A 119 -9.01 7.96 -0.64
N HIS A 120 -8.75 7.68 -1.92
CA HIS A 120 -8.51 6.33 -2.43
C HIS A 120 -7.23 5.73 -1.82
N LEU A 121 -6.12 6.46 -1.84
CA LEU A 121 -4.86 6.05 -1.23
C LEU A 121 -5.02 5.73 0.27
N LEU A 122 -5.68 6.62 1.01
CA LEU A 122 -5.92 6.41 2.45
C LEU A 122 -6.85 5.23 2.72
N GLY A 123 -7.83 4.99 1.86
CA GLY A 123 -8.74 3.87 1.95
C GLY A 123 -8.04 2.53 1.68
N GLY A 124 -7.19 2.47 0.65
CA GLY A 124 -6.35 1.31 0.39
C GLY A 124 -5.40 1.02 1.58
N ASN A 125 -4.71 2.05 2.07
CA ASN A 125 -3.87 1.93 3.26
C ASN A 125 -4.67 1.44 4.49
N GLN A 126 -5.94 1.85 4.66
CA GLN A 126 -6.76 1.44 5.80
C GLN A 126 -6.96 -0.07 5.88
N VAL A 127 -7.04 -0.77 4.76
CA VAL A 127 -7.19 -2.24 4.76
C VAL A 127 -5.97 -2.91 5.42
N PHE A 128 -4.77 -2.47 5.09
CA PHE A 128 -3.54 -2.99 5.68
C PHE A 128 -3.35 -2.55 7.13
N ILE A 129 -3.71 -1.31 7.45
CA ILE A 129 -3.71 -0.80 8.82
C ILE A 129 -4.65 -1.63 9.72
N ASP A 130 -5.82 -2.02 9.22
CA ASP A 130 -6.76 -2.85 9.98
C ASP A 130 -6.23 -4.27 10.18
N LEU A 131 -5.47 -4.83 9.24
CA LEU A 131 -4.75 -6.10 9.41
C LEU A 131 -3.65 -5.96 10.47
N ALA A 132 -2.83 -4.91 10.41
CA ALA A 132 -1.79 -4.66 11.39
C ALA A 132 -2.36 -4.38 12.81
N ALA A 133 -3.50 -3.69 12.88
CA ALA A 133 -4.21 -3.48 14.14
C ALA A 133 -4.78 -4.78 14.71
N HIS A 134 -5.28 -5.67 13.84
CA HIS A 134 -5.73 -7.01 14.22
C HIS A 134 -4.58 -7.83 14.80
N ALA A 135 -3.44 -7.87 14.12
CA ALA A 135 -2.23 -8.58 14.57
C ALA A 135 -1.75 -8.14 15.98
N ARG A 136 -1.92 -6.86 16.33
CA ARG A 136 -1.56 -6.37 17.68
C ARG A 136 -2.36 -7.02 18.82
N THR A 137 -3.56 -7.47 18.55
CA THR A 137 -4.48 -8.06 19.56
C THR A 137 -4.65 -9.56 19.39
N HIS A 138 -4.18 -10.10 18.26
CA HIS A 138 -4.29 -11.52 17.90
C HIS A 138 -2.90 -12.02 17.49
N PRO A 139 -2.09 -12.48 18.46
CA PRO A 139 -0.68 -12.82 18.23
C PRO A 139 -0.47 -14.02 17.30
N GLU A 140 -1.52 -14.78 17.01
CA GLU A 140 -1.53 -15.85 16.01
C GLU A 140 -1.50 -15.36 14.57
N GLY A 141 -1.78 -14.09 14.33
CA GLY A 141 -1.82 -13.46 13.01
C GLY A 141 -0.79 -12.34 12.86
N ASP A 142 -0.23 -12.18 11.66
CA ASP A 142 0.68 -11.07 11.33
C ASP A 142 0.54 -10.63 9.87
N LEU A 143 0.67 -9.34 9.64
CA LEU A 143 0.87 -8.75 8.32
C LEU A 143 2.38 -8.71 8.05
N VAL A 144 2.92 -9.83 7.54
CA VAL A 144 4.37 -9.98 7.34
C VAL A 144 4.90 -9.17 6.16
N ARG A 145 4.01 -8.79 5.22
CA ARG A 145 4.39 -7.95 4.07
C ARG A 145 3.26 -7.01 3.71
N TRP A 146 3.62 -5.77 3.43
CA TRP A 146 2.75 -4.75 2.87
C TRP A 146 3.53 -3.99 1.80
N GLN A 147 3.15 -4.16 0.54
CA GLN A 147 3.79 -3.53 -0.61
C GLN A 147 2.90 -2.44 -1.20
N PRO A 148 3.46 -1.26 -1.53
CA PRO A 148 2.72 -0.18 -2.15
C PRO A 148 2.37 -0.48 -3.61
N ALA A 149 1.36 0.21 -4.15
CA ALA A 149 1.01 0.17 -5.57
C ALA A 149 2.23 0.41 -6.50
N SER A 150 3.13 1.29 -6.09
CA SER A 150 4.35 1.64 -6.85
C SER A 150 5.28 0.46 -7.11
N ALA A 151 5.29 -0.56 -6.25
CA ALA A 151 6.08 -1.77 -6.44
C ALA A 151 5.68 -2.55 -7.70
N TYR A 152 4.47 -2.32 -8.22
CA TYR A 152 3.91 -3.01 -9.39
C TYR A 152 3.80 -2.13 -10.64
N HIS A 153 4.34 -0.91 -10.61
CA HIS A 153 4.29 0.00 -11.76
C HIS A 153 5.36 -0.28 -12.80
N GLU A 154 6.46 -0.92 -12.41
CA GLU A 154 7.53 -1.25 -13.32
C GLU A 154 7.14 -2.37 -14.27
N PRO A 155 7.41 -2.22 -15.58
CA PRO A 155 7.30 -3.33 -16.51
C PRO A 155 8.17 -4.50 -16.05
N GLY A 156 7.59 -5.68 -16.02
CA GLY A 156 8.32 -6.90 -15.64
C GLY A 156 8.23 -7.31 -14.17
N THR A 157 7.71 -6.45 -13.26
CA THR A 157 7.58 -6.78 -11.83
C THR A 157 6.69 -8.01 -11.58
N LEU A 158 5.67 -8.20 -12.42
CA LEU A 158 4.75 -9.33 -12.33
C LEU A 158 5.17 -10.51 -13.23
N TYR A 159 6.39 -10.52 -13.74
CA TYR A 159 6.93 -11.63 -14.51
C TYR A 159 7.87 -12.49 -13.69
N ARG A 160 7.92 -13.77 -13.99
CA ARG A 160 8.91 -14.66 -13.41
C ARG A 160 10.30 -14.33 -13.93
N LYS A 161 11.31 -14.51 -13.09
CA LYS A 161 12.72 -14.45 -13.46
C LYS A 161 12.98 -15.45 -14.59
N GLY A 162 13.41 -14.96 -15.74
CA GLY A 162 13.62 -15.78 -16.95
C GLY A 162 12.45 -15.83 -17.94
N ALA A 163 11.38 -15.06 -17.72
CA ALA A 163 10.32 -14.91 -18.72
C ALA A 163 10.86 -14.30 -20.03
N ASP A 164 10.27 -14.70 -21.17
CA ASP A 164 10.62 -14.18 -22.48
C ASP A 164 10.46 -12.67 -22.54
N PRO A 165 11.48 -11.89 -22.93
CA PRO A 165 11.40 -10.44 -23.06
C PRO A 165 10.26 -9.95 -23.99
N HIS A 166 9.89 -10.74 -25.00
CA HIS A 166 8.77 -10.40 -25.89
C HIS A 166 7.42 -10.49 -25.18
N ILE A 167 7.25 -11.45 -24.27
CA ILE A 167 6.07 -11.55 -23.41
C ILE A 167 6.03 -10.36 -22.43
N ILE A 168 7.18 -9.95 -21.89
CA ILE A 168 7.31 -8.79 -21.00
C ILE A 168 6.83 -7.52 -21.70
N ILE A 169 7.30 -7.26 -22.91
CA ILE A 169 6.93 -6.06 -23.67
C ILE A 169 5.45 -6.09 -24.06
N ALA A 170 4.94 -7.21 -24.57
CA ALA A 170 3.54 -7.36 -24.97
C ALA A 170 2.55 -7.27 -23.77
N GLY A 171 2.98 -7.71 -22.59
CA GLY A 171 2.16 -7.69 -21.38
C GLY A 171 2.21 -6.37 -20.60
N ALA A 172 3.23 -5.53 -20.80
CA ALA A 172 3.46 -4.32 -20.01
C ALA A 172 2.27 -3.34 -20.00
N THR A 173 1.44 -3.33 -21.06
CA THR A 173 0.23 -2.50 -21.16
C THR A 173 -1.05 -3.19 -20.70
N GLY A 174 -1.02 -4.51 -20.46
CA GLY A 174 -2.20 -5.34 -20.20
C GLY A 174 -2.33 -5.92 -18.79
N PHE A 175 -1.33 -5.75 -17.95
CA PHE A 175 -1.36 -6.28 -16.59
C PHE A 175 -2.03 -5.34 -15.59
N PRO A 176 -2.56 -5.91 -14.48
CA PRO A 176 -3.16 -5.09 -13.44
C PRO A 176 -2.11 -4.21 -12.75
N ARG A 177 -2.59 -3.12 -12.16
CA ARG A 177 -1.82 -2.28 -11.24
C ARG A 177 -2.57 -2.26 -9.93
N PRO A 178 -2.26 -3.21 -9.02
CA PRO A 178 -2.95 -3.28 -7.74
C PRO A 178 -2.74 -2.01 -6.92
N ASP A 179 -3.70 -1.65 -6.11
CA ASP A 179 -3.59 -0.55 -5.15
C ASP A 179 -2.63 -0.88 -4.00
N GLY A 180 -2.28 -2.14 -3.86
CA GLY A 180 -1.27 -2.68 -2.96
C GLY A 180 -1.29 -4.19 -2.97
N ALA A 181 -0.31 -4.79 -2.30
CA ALA A 181 -0.28 -6.23 -2.07
C ALA A 181 0.23 -6.54 -0.66
N GLY A 182 -0.10 -7.70 -0.16
CA GLY A 182 0.31 -8.11 1.17
C GLY A 182 0.46 -9.61 1.33
N VAL A 183 1.06 -9.99 2.45
CA VAL A 183 1.08 -11.37 2.91
C VAL A 183 0.52 -11.38 4.33
N TRP A 184 -0.58 -12.06 4.51
CA TRP A 184 -1.17 -12.34 5.81
C TRP A 184 -0.78 -13.74 6.27
N THR A 185 -0.25 -13.84 7.47
CA THR A 185 0.09 -15.12 8.09
C THR A 185 -0.77 -15.33 9.33
N GLU A 186 -1.28 -16.54 9.51
CA GLU A 186 -2.02 -16.92 10.71
C GLU A 186 -1.86 -18.40 10.99
N ARG A 187 -1.48 -18.74 12.24
CA ARG A 187 -1.29 -20.12 12.70
C ARG A 187 -0.41 -20.95 11.78
N GLY A 188 0.68 -20.36 11.29
CA GLY A 188 1.65 -21.02 10.42
C GLY A 188 1.22 -21.17 8.95
N ARG A 189 0.06 -20.64 8.57
CA ARG A 189 -0.37 -20.53 7.16
C ARG A 189 -0.15 -19.12 6.66
N SER A 190 0.16 -18.96 5.38
CA SER A 190 0.35 -17.66 4.74
C SER A 190 -0.52 -17.54 3.50
N VAL A 191 -1.10 -16.38 3.29
CA VAL A 191 -1.85 -16.04 2.08
C VAL A 191 -1.35 -14.71 1.55
N PRO A 192 -0.65 -14.70 0.41
CA PRO A 192 -0.39 -13.48 -0.33
C PRO A 192 -1.65 -13.02 -1.05
N PHE A 193 -1.79 -11.71 -1.27
CA PHE A 193 -2.95 -11.16 -1.96
C PHE A 193 -2.64 -9.84 -2.65
N PHE A 194 -3.39 -9.54 -3.70
CA PHE A 194 -3.50 -8.19 -4.26
C PHE A 194 -4.72 -7.48 -3.68
N LEU A 195 -4.64 -6.16 -3.55
CA LEU A 195 -5.74 -5.31 -3.11
C LEU A 195 -6.18 -4.36 -4.24
N GLU A 196 -7.49 -4.30 -4.44
CA GLU A 196 -8.20 -3.27 -5.22
C GLU A 196 -9.19 -2.55 -4.31
N TYR A 197 -9.00 -1.26 -4.11
CA TYR A 197 -9.84 -0.43 -3.27
C TYR A 197 -10.76 0.44 -4.14
N ASP A 198 -12.06 0.26 -4.03
CA ASP A 198 -13.05 1.01 -4.81
C ASP A 198 -13.79 2.03 -3.93
N THR A 199 -13.69 3.28 -4.30
CA THR A 199 -14.42 4.39 -3.64
C THR A 199 -15.87 4.51 -4.12
N GLY A 200 -16.26 3.75 -5.15
CA GLY A 200 -17.59 3.82 -5.78
C GLY A 200 -17.76 4.91 -6.83
N GLY A 201 -16.72 5.71 -7.08
CA GLY A 201 -16.77 6.76 -8.11
C GLY A 201 -16.60 6.27 -9.54
N GLU A 202 -16.04 5.09 -9.73
CA GLU A 202 -15.81 4.51 -11.06
C GLU A 202 -17.01 3.68 -11.54
N HIS A 203 -17.20 3.61 -12.87
CA HIS A 203 -18.17 2.69 -13.46
C HIS A 203 -17.80 1.24 -13.14
N LEU A 204 -18.82 0.39 -12.95
CA LEU A 204 -18.62 -1.04 -12.66
C LEU A 204 -17.77 -1.75 -13.73
N GLN A 205 -17.82 -1.29 -14.99
CA GLN A 205 -17.03 -1.85 -16.07
C GLN A 205 -15.52 -1.76 -15.79
N VAL A 206 -15.05 -0.70 -15.12
CA VAL A 206 -13.63 -0.55 -14.75
C VAL A 206 -13.19 -1.69 -13.83
N LEU A 207 -14.04 -2.10 -12.87
CA LEU A 207 -13.74 -3.24 -11.99
C LEU A 207 -13.70 -4.56 -12.77
N ILE A 208 -14.62 -4.74 -13.73
CA ILE A 208 -14.60 -5.92 -14.61
C ILE A 208 -13.31 -5.95 -15.44
N ASP A 209 -12.91 -4.82 -16.00
CA ASP A 209 -11.67 -4.73 -16.79
C ASP A 209 -10.42 -5.02 -15.92
N LYS A 210 -10.43 -4.63 -14.64
CA LYS A 210 -9.40 -5.02 -13.68
C LYS A 210 -9.38 -6.54 -13.48
N VAL A 211 -10.54 -7.18 -13.25
CA VAL A 211 -10.64 -8.65 -13.12
C VAL A 211 -10.09 -9.35 -14.36
N ILE A 212 -10.42 -8.90 -15.56
CA ILE A 212 -9.90 -9.47 -16.81
C ILE A 212 -8.35 -9.36 -16.87
N LYS A 213 -7.79 -8.25 -16.40
CA LYS A 213 -6.33 -8.09 -16.34
C LYS A 213 -5.68 -9.07 -15.36
N TYR A 214 -6.32 -9.36 -14.22
CA TYR A 214 -5.83 -10.37 -13.27
C TYR A 214 -5.94 -11.78 -13.83
N GLU A 215 -7.03 -12.10 -14.53
CA GLU A 215 -7.19 -13.38 -15.24
C GLU A 215 -6.10 -13.56 -16.30
N ARG A 216 -5.79 -12.51 -17.04
CA ARG A 216 -4.67 -12.52 -17.98
C ARG A 216 -3.33 -12.71 -17.29
N LEU A 217 -3.10 -12.02 -16.14
CA LEU A 217 -1.90 -12.20 -15.33
C LEU A 217 -1.75 -13.66 -14.90
N TYR A 218 -2.82 -14.26 -14.36
CA TYR A 218 -2.85 -15.66 -13.96
C TYR A 218 -2.47 -16.60 -15.13
N THR A 219 -3.14 -16.45 -16.26
CA THR A 219 -2.92 -17.30 -17.45
C THR A 219 -1.50 -17.17 -18.01
N MET A 220 -0.91 -15.97 -17.98
CA MET A 220 0.39 -15.72 -18.60
C MET A 220 1.58 -15.93 -17.68
N SER A 221 1.41 -15.74 -16.37
CA SER A 221 2.52 -15.74 -15.41
C SER A 221 2.39 -16.77 -14.29
N THR A 222 1.25 -17.44 -14.21
CA THR A 222 0.90 -18.35 -13.10
C THR A 222 0.87 -17.69 -11.71
N TRP A 223 0.75 -16.35 -11.64
CA TRP A 223 0.48 -15.63 -10.40
C TRP A 223 -0.93 -15.94 -9.92
N ALA A 224 -1.05 -16.81 -8.92
CA ALA A 224 -2.33 -17.32 -8.40
C ALA A 224 -2.78 -16.66 -7.09
N TRP A 225 -2.33 -15.43 -6.83
CA TRP A 225 -2.72 -14.73 -5.62
C TRP A 225 -4.17 -14.28 -5.66
N PRO A 226 -4.93 -14.48 -4.58
CA PRO A 226 -6.26 -13.90 -4.45
C PRO A 226 -6.25 -12.39 -4.66
N VAL A 227 -7.26 -11.89 -5.37
CA VAL A 227 -7.49 -10.44 -5.56
C VAL A 227 -8.63 -10.01 -4.66
N LEU A 228 -8.32 -9.14 -3.71
CA LEU A 228 -9.24 -8.62 -2.72
C LEU A 228 -9.86 -7.31 -3.20
N PHE A 229 -11.14 -7.29 -3.51
CA PHE A 229 -11.89 -6.08 -3.81
C PHE A 229 -12.57 -5.54 -2.55
N HIS A 230 -12.14 -4.38 -2.08
CA HIS A 230 -12.82 -3.65 -1.02
C HIS A 230 -13.78 -2.64 -1.65
N LEU A 231 -15.07 -2.90 -1.57
CA LEU A 231 -16.14 -2.14 -2.21
C LEU A 231 -16.86 -1.24 -1.20
N PRO A 232 -17.49 -0.13 -1.61
CA PRO A 232 -18.20 0.75 -0.69
C PRO A 232 -19.49 0.14 -0.12
N SER A 233 -20.23 -0.66 -0.91
CA SER A 233 -21.58 -1.10 -0.54
C SER A 233 -21.93 -2.52 -0.98
N ALA A 234 -22.88 -3.13 -0.27
CA ALA A 234 -23.44 -4.44 -0.61
C ALA A 234 -24.09 -4.46 -2.01
N ARG A 235 -24.74 -3.36 -2.42
CA ARG A 235 -25.31 -3.24 -3.77
C ARG A 235 -24.23 -3.32 -4.84
N ARG A 236 -23.10 -2.66 -4.63
CA ARG A 236 -21.98 -2.67 -5.60
C ARG A 236 -21.32 -4.05 -5.65
N GLU A 237 -21.20 -4.72 -4.51
CA GLU A 237 -20.72 -6.11 -4.42
C GLU A 237 -21.63 -7.06 -5.20
N ALA A 238 -22.95 -6.99 -4.98
CA ALA A 238 -23.92 -7.82 -5.70
C ALA A 238 -23.89 -7.59 -7.22
N ASN A 239 -23.78 -6.34 -7.65
CA ASN A 239 -23.67 -6.01 -9.07
C ASN A 239 -22.37 -6.56 -9.71
N LEU A 240 -21.24 -6.50 -9.00
CA LEU A 240 -19.99 -7.09 -9.46
C LEU A 240 -20.12 -8.61 -9.59
N HIS A 241 -20.66 -9.29 -8.56
CA HIS A 241 -20.87 -10.73 -8.57
C HIS A 241 -21.80 -11.17 -9.71
N HIS A 242 -22.88 -10.42 -9.95
CA HIS A 242 -23.79 -10.71 -11.06
C HIS A 242 -23.06 -10.66 -12.42
N ARG A 243 -22.18 -9.70 -12.61
CA ARG A 243 -21.40 -9.55 -13.86
C ARG A 243 -20.32 -10.63 -14.00
N LEU A 244 -19.80 -11.16 -12.91
CA LEU A 244 -18.80 -12.23 -12.89
C LEU A 244 -19.43 -13.64 -12.94
N ALA A 245 -20.74 -13.75 -12.78
CA ALA A 245 -21.42 -15.03 -12.81
C ALA A 245 -21.27 -15.73 -14.18
N GLY A 246 -20.85 -16.99 -14.17
CA GLY A 246 -20.69 -17.80 -15.38
C GLY A 246 -19.46 -17.47 -16.24
N THR A 247 -18.55 -16.60 -15.79
CA THR A 247 -17.35 -16.22 -16.58
C THR A 247 -16.23 -17.27 -16.55
N GLY A 248 -16.31 -18.28 -15.65
CA GLY A 248 -15.31 -19.33 -15.59
C GLY A 248 -13.90 -18.88 -15.20
N LEU A 249 -13.79 -17.80 -14.38
CA LEU A 249 -12.49 -17.28 -13.93
C LEU A 249 -11.73 -18.30 -13.10
N GLU A 250 -10.45 -18.42 -13.35
CA GLU A 250 -9.50 -19.22 -12.56
C GLU A 250 -8.89 -18.38 -11.44
N THR A 251 -8.75 -17.06 -11.66
CA THR A 251 -8.29 -16.11 -10.64
C THR A 251 -9.28 -16.05 -9.47
N VAL A 252 -8.77 -16.19 -8.27
CA VAL A 252 -9.57 -16.06 -7.04
C VAL A 252 -9.90 -14.60 -6.79
N ILE A 253 -11.15 -14.24 -6.98
CA ILE A 253 -11.69 -12.91 -6.67
C ILE A 253 -12.44 -13.01 -5.33
N ALA A 254 -12.06 -12.20 -4.36
CA ALA A 254 -12.72 -12.11 -3.06
C ALA A 254 -13.17 -10.66 -2.80
N THR A 255 -14.41 -10.48 -2.38
CA THR A 255 -14.99 -9.15 -2.18
C THR A 255 -15.41 -8.95 -0.73
N THR A 256 -15.30 -7.72 -0.26
CA THR A 256 -15.92 -7.26 0.99
C THR A 256 -16.41 -5.84 0.81
N THR A 257 -17.21 -5.34 1.75
CA THR A 257 -17.74 -3.97 1.69
C THR A 257 -17.43 -3.16 2.94
N ALA A 258 -17.26 -1.85 2.77
CA ALA A 258 -17.11 -0.91 3.88
C ALA A 258 -18.34 -0.95 4.82
N GLU A 259 -19.55 -1.06 4.25
CA GLU A 259 -20.81 -1.19 5.01
C GLU A 259 -20.77 -2.41 5.93
N LEU A 260 -20.44 -3.60 5.39
CA LEU A 260 -20.38 -4.85 6.16
C LEU A 260 -19.34 -4.76 7.28
N ARG A 261 -18.12 -4.33 6.93
CA ARG A 261 -17.03 -4.26 7.90
C ARG A 261 -17.31 -3.28 9.03
N THR A 262 -17.96 -2.15 8.72
CA THR A 262 -18.42 -1.18 9.72
C THR A 262 -19.50 -1.76 10.60
N ALA A 263 -20.51 -2.40 10.01
CA ALA A 263 -21.62 -2.99 10.77
C ALA A 263 -21.16 -4.10 11.73
N LEU A 264 -20.14 -4.87 11.34
CA LEU A 264 -19.59 -5.96 12.16
C LEU A 264 -18.40 -5.54 13.03
N ALA A 265 -17.92 -4.31 12.92
CA ALA A 265 -16.62 -3.86 13.47
C ALA A 265 -15.49 -4.86 13.14
N ALA A 266 -15.49 -5.40 11.92
CA ALA A 266 -14.67 -6.53 11.55
C ALA A 266 -13.37 -6.12 10.83
N SER A 267 -12.24 -6.72 11.25
CA SER A 267 -10.97 -6.68 10.53
C SER A 267 -11.05 -7.43 9.20
N PRO A 268 -10.23 -7.08 8.19
CA PRO A 268 -10.08 -7.88 6.98
C PRO A 268 -9.62 -9.32 7.22
N ALA A 269 -9.02 -9.63 8.37
CA ALA A 269 -8.65 -11.00 8.74
C ALA A 269 -9.86 -11.89 9.05
N HIS A 270 -11.00 -11.28 9.43
CA HIS A 270 -12.21 -12.01 9.80
C HIS A 270 -12.96 -12.60 8.59
N GLN A 271 -14.07 -13.29 8.87
CA GLN A 271 -14.94 -13.91 7.88
C GLN A 271 -15.81 -12.89 7.13
N VAL A 272 -15.16 -12.05 6.32
CA VAL A 272 -15.80 -10.94 5.60
C VAL A 272 -15.70 -11.07 4.08
N TRP A 273 -14.93 -12.02 3.56
CA TRP A 273 -14.63 -12.15 2.13
C TRP A 273 -15.61 -13.08 1.42
N GLN A 274 -16.33 -12.56 0.43
CA GLN A 274 -17.28 -13.30 -0.41
C GLN A 274 -16.62 -13.68 -1.72
N LEU A 275 -16.71 -14.97 -2.08
CA LEU A 275 -16.29 -15.45 -3.39
C LEU A 275 -17.48 -15.48 -4.35
N PRO A 276 -17.38 -14.99 -5.60
CA PRO A 276 -18.45 -15.11 -6.59
C PRO A 276 -18.89 -16.56 -6.78
N GLY A 277 -20.20 -16.79 -6.78
CA GLY A 277 -20.78 -18.12 -6.96
C GLY A 277 -20.67 -19.08 -5.77
N ARG A 278 -20.04 -18.68 -4.66
CA ARG A 278 -19.95 -19.50 -3.44
C ARG A 278 -20.84 -18.91 -2.33
N ALA A 279 -21.47 -19.80 -1.56
CA ALA A 279 -22.23 -19.41 -0.39
C ALA A 279 -21.31 -19.07 0.79
N GLY A 280 -21.72 -18.10 1.61
CA GLY A 280 -21.02 -17.71 2.81
C GLY A 280 -19.79 -16.82 2.54
N ARG A 281 -19.23 -16.31 3.62
CA ARG A 281 -18.00 -15.51 3.59
C ARG A 281 -16.84 -16.30 4.17
N HIS A 282 -15.63 -15.97 3.75
CA HIS A 282 -14.40 -16.63 4.14
C HIS A 282 -13.54 -15.68 4.99
N ARG A 283 -12.71 -16.26 5.86
CA ARG A 283 -11.61 -15.52 6.48
C ARG A 283 -10.51 -15.28 5.43
N LEU A 284 -9.71 -14.26 5.63
CA LEU A 284 -8.58 -13.99 4.71
C LEU A 284 -7.66 -15.22 4.58
N ILE A 285 -7.31 -15.84 5.70
CA ILE A 285 -6.41 -17.02 5.72
C ILE A 285 -7.00 -18.26 5.05
N ASP A 286 -8.30 -18.33 4.88
CA ASP A 286 -9.01 -19.47 4.27
C ASP A 286 -9.32 -19.26 2.79
N LEU A 287 -8.89 -18.17 2.19
CA LEU A 287 -9.04 -17.95 0.75
C LEU A 287 -8.24 -19.01 -0.01
N PRO A 288 -8.79 -19.56 -1.12
CA PRO A 288 -8.07 -20.48 -1.96
C PRO A 288 -6.78 -19.83 -2.49
N TYR A 289 -5.68 -20.50 -2.28
CA TYR A 289 -4.38 -20.08 -2.76
C TYR A 289 -3.53 -21.30 -3.07
N THR A 290 -2.94 -21.31 -4.26
CA THR A 290 -1.98 -22.35 -4.65
C THR A 290 -0.60 -21.72 -4.59
N ASP A 291 0.26 -22.23 -3.72
CA ASP A 291 1.62 -21.74 -3.59
C ASP A 291 2.43 -22.15 -4.82
N THR A 292 2.63 -21.22 -5.73
CA THR A 292 3.45 -21.38 -6.93
C THR A 292 4.67 -20.46 -6.92
N HIS A 293 4.82 -19.64 -5.86
CA HIS A 293 5.88 -18.62 -5.76
C HIS A 293 6.68 -18.77 -4.47
N HIS A 294 8.01 -18.80 -4.60
CA HIS A 294 8.96 -18.70 -3.49
C HIS A 294 9.17 -17.23 -3.09
N ASP A 295 9.70 -16.99 -1.89
CA ASP A 295 9.99 -15.64 -1.37
C ASP A 295 10.88 -14.78 -2.29
N GLU A 296 11.64 -15.40 -3.19
CA GLU A 296 12.49 -14.74 -4.18
C GLU A 296 11.73 -14.01 -5.30
N ASP A 297 10.44 -14.31 -5.49
CA ASP A 297 9.61 -13.74 -6.56
C ASP A 297 8.95 -12.41 -6.17
N TYR A 298 9.12 -11.96 -4.92
CA TYR A 298 8.58 -10.67 -4.49
C TYR A 298 9.41 -9.50 -5.01
N PRO A 299 8.78 -8.41 -5.48
CA PRO A 299 9.50 -7.19 -5.82
C PRO A 299 10.33 -6.72 -4.63
N SER A 300 11.61 -6.42 -4.86
CA SER A 300 12.46 -5.92 -3.78
C SER A 300 11.97 -4.54 -3.32
N HIS A 301 12.00 -4.30 -2.00
CA HIS A 301 11.66 -3.00 -1.41
C HIS A 301 12.70 -1.91 -1.69
N ASP A 302 13.81 -2.25 -2.36
CA ASP A 302 14.97 -1.38 -2.53
C ASP A 302 14.84 -0.40 -3.70
N GLN A 303 13.67 -0.32 -4.35
CA GLN A 303 13.47 0.65 -5.42
C GLN A 303 13.13 2.04 -4.86
N PRO A 304 13.76 3.11 -5.38
CA PRO A 304 13.41 4.47 -4.99
C PRO A 304 11.95 4.76 -5.31
N ALA A 305 11.30 5.56 -4.45
CA ALA A 305 9.91 5.94 -4.64
C ALA A 305 9.70 6.59 -6.03
N PRO A 306 8.55 6.37 -6.71
CA PRO A 306 8.31 6.80 -8.10
C PRO A 306 8.55 8.29 -8.39
N ASP A 307 8.43 9.14 -7.38
CA ASP A 307 8.71 10.58 -7.49
C ASP A 307 10.20 10.92 -7.57
N GLU A 308 11.10 9.96 -7.41
CA GLU A 308 12.56 10.18 -7.44
C GLU A 308 13.14 10.10 -8.84
N ARG A 309 12.38 9.65 -9.83
CA ARG A 309 12.82 9.67 -11.23
C ARG A 309 12.80 11.09 -11.74
N ALA A 310 13.95 11.54 -12.25
CA ALA A 310 14.07 12.86 -12.84
C ALA A 310 13.03 13.02 -13.98
N PRO A 311 12.34 14.17 -14.09
CA PRO A 311 11.40 14.44 -15.19
C PRO A 311 12.01 14.32 -16.59
N ASP A 312 13.34 14.30 -16.69
CA ASP A 312 14.09 14.23 -17.94
C ASP A 312 14.21 12.81 -18.52
N GLU A 313 14.09 11.74 -17.72
CA GLU A 313 14.18 10.39 -18.26
C GLU A 313 12.88 9.96 -18.95
N VAL A 314 11.72 10.41 -18.45
CA VAL A 314 10.43 10.14 -19.10
C VAL A 314 10.30 10.88 -20.45
N ARG A 315 10.97 12.02 -20.61
CA ARG A 315 10.96 12.77 -21.90
C ARG A 315 11.91 12.22 -22.95
N ARG A 316 12.92 11.45 -22.58
CA ARG A 316 13.87 10.87 -23.55
C ARG A 316 13.30 9.66 -24.28
N ASP A 317 12.44 8.90 -23.62
CA ASP A 317 11.87 7.66 -24.19
C ASP A 317 10.77 7.96 -25.23
N THR A 318 9.99 9.03 -25.04
CA THR A 318 8.94 9.42 -25.98
C THR A 318 9.47 10.10 -27.27
N ARG A 319 10.73 10.56 -27.31
CA ARG A 319 11.32 11.18 -28.50
C ARG A 319 12.05 10.20 -29.42
N ARG A 320 12.31 8.96 -28.98
CA ARG A 320 12.95 7.93 -29.84
C ARG A 320 12.01 7.20 -30.79
N VAL A 321 10.68 7.33 -30.61
CA VAL A 321 9.68 6.62 -31.44
C VAL A 321 9.14 7.46 -32.61
N ARG A 322 9.62 8.70 -32.83
CA ARG A 322 9.21 9.52 -33.98
C ARG A 322 10.41 9.98 -34.80
N ARG A 323 10.88 9.13 -35.68
CA ARG A 323 11.46 9.51 -37.00
C ARG A 323 11.27 8.36 -37.99
N PRO A 324 10.90 8.72 -39.22
CA PRO A 324 10.45 7.79 -40.26
C PRO A 324 11.55 6.87 -40.75
#